data_a39b62d28390b77de79dfa7ab6cda75a
#
_entry.id   a39b62d28390b77de79dfa7ab6cda75a
#
_cell.length_a   1.000
_cell.length_b   1.000
_cell.length_c   1.000
_cell.angle_alpha   90.00
_cell.angle_beta   90.00
_cell.angle_gamma   90.00
#
_symmetry.space_group_name_H-M   'P 1'
#
loop_
_entity.id
_entity.type
_entity.pdbx_description
1 polymer ?
#
loop_
_entity_poly.entity_id
_entity_poly.type
_entity_poly.pdbx_seq_one_letter_code
_entity_poly.pdbx_strand_id
1 'polypeptide(L)'
;LMRRVITDRQDDLMKISPGEGTWELRKAIAMHLASFRDMQVTPGQIIIGAGTEYMYSLLIQLLGRDKVYCVEDPGYSKIARIYASNNVKFCYAGMDNEGMKPEAVRECMADIVHISPTHHYPTGITMPVSRRFELLAWANEKPDRYIIEDDYDSEFRMTGKTIPTMKSID
;
A
#
# COMPACT_ATOMS: atom_id res chain seq x y z
N LEU A 1 -16.09 26.17 -2.90
CA LEU A 1 -16.46 24.77 -2.75
C LEU A 1 -16.84 24.44 -1.29
N MET A 2 -15.92 24.62 -0.31
CA MET A 2 -16.13 24.27 1.10
C MET A 2 -17.38 24.90 1.72
N ARG A 3 -17.58 26.25 1.55
CA ARG A 3 -18.78 26.96 2.03
C ARG A 3 -20.07 26.32 1.49
N ARG A 4 -20.11 25.97 0.19
CA ARG A 4 -21.27 25.32 -0.42
C ARG A 4 -21.55 23.93 0.18
N VAL A 5 -20.50 23.12 0.38
CA VAL A 5 -20.65 21.80 1.00
C VAL A 5 -21.20 21.91 2.43
N ILE A 6 -20.68 22.86 3.23
CA ILE A 6 -21.16 23.08 4.61
C ILE A 6 -22.63 23.54 4.62
N THR A 7 -23.03 24.39 3.67
CA THR A 7 -24.41 24.90 3.62
C THR A 7 -25.39 23.85 3.09
N ASP A 8 -25.02 23.15 2.01
CA ASP A 8 -25.94 22.27 1.29
C ASP A 8 -26.03 20.85 1.90
N ARG A 9 -25.02 20.47 2.73
CA ARG A 9 -24.87 19.11 3.27
C ARG A 9 -24.67 19.08 4.79
N GLN A 10 -25.17 20.07 5.49
CA GLN A 10 -24.99 20.23 6.94
C GLN A 10 -25.41 18.96 7.71
N ASP A 11 -26.58 18.43 7.41
CA ASP A 11 -27.11 17.23 8.09
C ASP A 11 -26.25 16.00 7.85
N ASP A 12 -25.69 15.84 6.64
CA ASP A 12 -24.82 14.73 6.30
C ASP A 12 -23.46 14.84 7.01
N LEU A 13 -22.92 16.06 7.13
CA LEU A 13 -21.65 16.32 7.81
C LEU A 13 -21.71 16.06 9.32
N MET A 14 -22.91 16.15 9.92
CA MET A 14 -23.13 15.91 11.36
C MET A 14 -23.40 14.43 11.67
N LYS A 15 -23.57 13.57 10.67
CA LYS A 15 -23.73 12.13 10.89
C LYS A 15 -22.41 11.46 11.23
N ILE A 16 -22.46 10.40 12.02
CA ILE A 16 -21.29 9.54 12.27
C ILE A 16 -20.94 8.84 10.95
N SER A 17 -19.71 9.05 10.50
CA SER A 17 -19.20 8.35 9.30
C SER A 17 -19.01 6.85 9.58
N PRO A 18 -19.31 5.97 8.60
CA PRO A 18 -18.96 4.56 8.69
C PRO A 18 -17.44 4.38 8.94
N GLY A 19 -17.06 3.34 9.68
CA GLY A 19 -15.66 3.10 10.06
C GLY A 19 -14.71 2.93 8.86
N GLU A 20 -15.22 2.44 7.75
CA GLU A 20 -14.50 2.29 6.47
C GLU A 20 -14.54 3.54 5.58
N GLY A 21 -15.21 4.61 6.02
CA GLY A 21 -15.44 5.82 5.22
C GLY A 21 -16.76 5.82 4.46
N THR A 22 -17.20 7.01 4.02
CA THR A 22 -18.49 7.18 3.34
C THR A 22 -18.52 6.45 1.99
N TRP A 23 -19.66 5.86 1.66
CA TRP A 23 -19.86 5.12 0.41
C TRP A 23 -19.57 5.96 -0.83
N GLU A 24 -20.01 7.23 -0.83
CA GLU A 24 -19.82 8.15 -1.94
C GLU A 24 -18.33 8.40 -2.22
N LEU A 25 -17.53 8.59 -1.17
CA LEU A 25 -16.09 8.80 -1.32
C LEU A 25 -15.40 7.51 -1.79
N ARG A 26 -15.74 6.37 -1.22
CA ARG A 26 -15.20 5.06 -1.66
C ARG A 26 -15.55 4.77 -3.11
N LYS A 27 -16.78 5.10 -3.54
CA LYS A 27 -17.20 4.98 -4.94
C LYS A 27 -16.39 5.91 -5.87
N ALA A 28 -16.18 7.17 -5.45
CA ALA A 28 -15.37 8.11 -6.22
C ALA A 28 -13.91 7.64 -6.35
N ILE A 29 -13.32 7.08 -5.28
CA ILE A 29 -11.98 6.50 -5.29
C ILE A 29 -11.94 5.28 -6.23
N ALA A 30 -12.90 4.37 -6.18
CA ALA A 30 -12.96 3.22 -7.10
C ALA A 30 -12.99 3.66 -8.57
N MET A 31 -13.80 4.67 -8.90
CA MET A 31 -13.85 5.24 -10.25
C MET A 31 -12.51 5.90 -10.66
N HIS A 32 -11.87 6.61 -9.73
CA HIS A 32 -10.56 7.22 -9.97
C HIS A 32 -9.49 6.14 -10.23
N LEU A 33 -9.42 5.10 -9.40
CA LEU A 33 -8.48 4.00 -9.57
C LEU A 33 -8.68 3.28 -10.91
N ALA A 34 -9.92 3.04 -11.31
CA ALA A 34 -10.22 2.43 -12.61
C ALA A 34 -9.76 3.30 -13.78
N SER A 35 -9.99 4.62 -13.74
CA SER A 35 -9.64 5.53 -14.82
C SER A 35 -8.16 5.93 -14.87
N PHE A 36 -7.54 6.06 -13.69
CA PHE A 36 -6.17 6.59 -13.56
C PHE A 36 -5.11 5.49 -13.47
N ARG A 37 -5.44 4.34 -12.83
CA ARG A 37 -4.49 3.26 -12.54
C ARG A 37 -4.82 1.94 -13.23
N ASP A 38 -5.89 1.90 -14.02
CA ASP A 38 -6.44 0.65 -14.60
C ASP A 38 -6.68 -0.44 -13.54
N MET A 39 -7.02 0.00 -12.33
CA MET A 39 -7.25 -0.89 -11.19
C MET A 39 -8.75 -1.06 -10.95
N GLN A 40 -9.27 -2.25 -11.23
CA GLN A 40 -10.69 -2.58 -11.04
C GLN A 40 -10.93 -3.02 -9.60
N VAL A 41 -11.52 -2.14 -8.81
CA VAL A 41 -11.91 -2.40 -7.42
C VAL A 41 -13.34 -1.93 -7.15
N THR A 42 -14.01 -2.60 -6.23
CA THR A 42 -15.33 -2.18 -5.75
C THR A 42 -15.21 -1.25 -4.55
N PRO A 43 -16.19 -0.39 -4.27
CA PRO A 43 -16.19 0.43 -3.07
C PRO A 43 -16.08 -0.38 -1.77
N GLY A 44 -16.55 -1.63 -1.76
CA GLY A 44 -16.43 -2.55 -0.62
C GLY A 44 -15.00 -3.01 -0.32
N GLN A 45 -14.08 -2.85 -1.25
CA GLN A 45 -12.65 -3.18 -1.11
C GLN A 45 -11.80 -1.97 -0.69
N ILE A 46 -12.43 -0.82 -0.41
CA ILE A 46 -11.74 0.43 -0.06
C ILE A 46 -12.04 0.78 1.38
N ILE A 47 -10.98 1.03 2.14
CA ILE A 47 -11.05 1.56 3.51
C ILE A 47 -10.34 2.90 3.54
N ILE A 48 -10.99 3.91 4.10
CA ILE A 48 -10.45 5.25 4.29
C ILE A 48 -10.04 5.40 5.75
N GLY A 49 -8.78 5.72 5.98
CA GLY A 49 -8.23 5.86 7.33
C GLY A 49 -7.52 7.18 7.57
N ALA A 50 -7.18 7.42 8.82
CA ALA A 50 -6.54 8.64 9.29
C ALA A 50 -5.01 8.61 9.14
N GLY A 51 -4.54 8.40 7.92
CA GLY A 51 -3.12 8.37 7.59
C GLY A 51 -2.49 6.97 7.62
N THR A 52 -1.27 6.86 7.07
CA THR A 52 -0.58 5.59 6.80
C THR A 52 -0.28 4.79 8.07
N GLU A 53 0.09 5.44 9.17
CA GLU A 53 0.36 4.77 10.45
C GLU A 53 -0.85 3.99 10.99
N TYR A 54 -2.02 4.61 10.91
CA TYR A 54 -3.28 3.96 11.25
C TYR A 54 -3.57 2.79 10.31
N MET A 55 -3.40 3.01 9.00
CA MET A 55 -3.65 1.98 8.00
C MET A 55 -2.72 0.77 8.14
N TYR A 56 -1.44 0.99 8.42
CA TYR A 56 -0.49 -0.12 8.67
C TYR A 56 -0.84 -0.88 9.93
N SER A 57 -1.29 -0.20 10.98
CA SER A 57 -1.76 -0.86 12.19
C SER A 57 -3.01 -1.73 11.94
N LEU A 58 -3.93 -1.28 11.07
CA LEU A 58 -5.07 -2.10 10.63
C LEU A 58 -4.63 -3.30 9.80
N LEU A 59 -3.68 -3.12 8.87
CA LEU A 59 -3.14 -4.23 8.07
C LEU A 59 -2.48 -5.28 8.96
N ILE A 60 -1.73 -4.88 9.98
CA ILE A 60 -1.13 -5.81 10.94
C ILE A 60 -2.20 -6.62 11.68
N GLN A 61 -3.30 -5.97 12.09
CA GLN A 61 -4.41 -6.66 12.75
C GLN A 61 -5.11 -7.65 11.81
N LEU A 62 -5.24 -7.29 10.53
CA LEU A 62 -5.88 -8.13 9.51
C LEU A 62 -5.00 -9.32 9.11
N LEU A 63 -3.72 -9.08 8.82
CA LEU A 63 -2.80 -10.07 8.26
C LEU A 63 -2.18 -10.99 9.32
N GLY A 64 -2.09 -10.53 10.57
CA GLY A 64 -1.60 -11.29 11.71
C GLY A 64 -0.34 -10.71 12.34
N ARG A 65 -0.29 -10.77 13.68
CA ARG A 65 0.86 -10.32 14.49
C ARG A 65 1.95 -11.39 14.64
N ASP A 66 1.63 -12.62 14.29
CA ASP A 66 2.52 -13.78 14.29
C ASP A 66 3.36 -13.90 13.03
N LYS A 67 3.01 -13.13 12.01
CA LYS A 67 3.71 -13.07 10.71
C LYS A 67 5.05 -12.34 10.79
N VAL A 68 5.95 -12.67 9.89
CA VAL A 68 7.21 -11.96 9.68
C VAL A 68 7.05 -10.95 8.55
N TYR A 69 7.21 -9.67 8.87
CA TYR A 69 7.13 -8.56 7.92
C TYR A 69 8.52 -8.22 7.40
N CYS A 70 8.66 -8.04 6.10
CA CYS A 70 9.92 -7.66 5.45
C CYS A 70 9.81 -6.25 4.89
N VAL A 71 10.76 -5.38 5.22
CA VAL A 71 10.82 -4.00 4.76
C VAL A 71 12.10 -3.75 3.94
N GLU A 72 12.05 -2.75 3.09
CA GLU A 72 13.17 -2.33 2.24
C GLU A 72 14.32 -1.74 3.06
N ASP A 73 15.58 -2.05 2.66
CA ASP A 73 16.79 -1.46 3.22
C ASP A 73 17.77 -1.06 2.08
N PRO A 74 18.04 0.25 1.91
CA PRO A 74 17.50 1.39 2.65
C PRO A 74 15.99 1.57 2.42
N GLY A 75 15.26 2.12 3.40
CA GLY A 75 13.82 2.33 3.30
C GLY A 75 13.33 3.45 4.23
N TYR A 76 12.02 3.70 4.19
CA TYR A 76 11.38 4.70 5.05
C TYR A 76 11.34 4.22 6.50
N SER A 77 12.22 4.76 7.34
CA SER A 77 12.43 4.31 8.73
C SER A 77 11.17 4.32 9.60
N LYS A 78 10.16 5.11 9.24
CA LYS A 78 8.88 5.15 9.98
C LYS A 78 8.11 3.82 9.87
N ILE A 79 8.21 3.12 8.75
CA ILE A 79 7.56 1.81 8.54
C ILE A 79 8.07 0.81 9.58
N ALA A 80 9.39 0.67 9.70
CA ALA A 80 9.99 -0.22 10.70
C ALA A 80 9.59 0.14 12.15
N ARG A 81 9.50 1.45 12.47
CA ARG A 81 9.03 1.91 13.78
C ARG A 81 7.57 1.53 14.05
N ILE A 82 6.71 1.58 13.03
CA ILE A 82 5.31 1.17 13.17
C ILE A 82 5.23 -0.34 13.45
N TYR A 83 6.01 -1.16 12.74
CA TYR A 83 6.07 -2.60 13.00
C TYR A 83 6.59 -2.89 14.42
N ALA A 84 7.66 -2.24 14.84
CA ALA A 84 8.19 -2.35 16.19
C ALA A 84 7.15 -1.96 17.27
N SER A 85 6.45 -0.85 17.08
CA SER A 85 5.43 -0.37 18.03
C SER A 85 4.20 -1.29 18.12
N ASN A 86 3.93 -2.05 17.06
CA ASN A 86 2.86 -3.06 17.04
C ASN A 86 3.32 -4.45 17.54
N ASN A 87 4.57 -4.59 18.02
CA ASN A 87 5.16 -5.82 18.51
C ASN A 87 5.10 -6.99 17.51
N VAL A 88 5.28 -6.71 16.21
CA VAL A 88 5.40 -7.74 15.18
C VAL A 88 6.87 -7.99 14.83
N LYS A 89 7.18 -9.21 14.40
CA LYS A 89 8.51 -9.55 13.90
C LYS A 89 8.70 -8.92 12.53
N PHE A 90 9.83 -8.25 12.34
CA PHE A 90 10.18 -7.74 11.02
C PHE A 90 11.67 -7.88 10.74
N CYS A 91 12.02 -7.88 9.46
CA CYS A 91 13.38 -7.94 8.96
C CYS A 91 13.59 -6.90 7.86
N TYR A 92 14.84 -6.65 7.54
CA TYR A 92 15.24 -5.78 6.44
C TYR A 92 15.74 -6.61 5.27
N ALA A 93 15.21 -6.36 4.06
CA ALA A 93 15.71 -6.95 2.83
C ALA A 93 16.53 -5.93 2.05
N GLY A 94 17.76 -6.30 1.72
CA GLY A 94 18.63 -5.47 0.90
C GLY A 94 18.08 -5.23 -0.50
N MET A 95 18.43 -4.08 -1.05
CA MET A 95 18.02 -3.63 -2.38
C MET A 95 19.19 -3.62 -3.36
N ASP A 96 18.86 -3.59 -4.64
CA ASP A 96 19.75 -3.26 -5.75
C ASP A 96 19.17 -2.11 -6.60
N ASN A 97 19.69 -1.90 -7.80
CA ASN A 97 19.21 -0.85 -8.71
C ASN A 97 17.78 -1.07 -9.24
N GLU A 98 17.19 -2.23 -8.99
CA GLU A 98 15.83 -2.61 -9.40
C GLU A 98 14.85 -2.69 -8.22
N GLY A 99 15.31 -2.40 -7.01
CA GLY A 99 14.49 -2.45 -5.79
C GLY A 99 14.82 -3.63 -4.89
N MET A 100 13.85 -4.06 -4.07
CA MET A 100 14.01 -5.16 -3.12
C MET A 100 14.39 -6.47 -3.82
N LYS A 101 15.43 -7.13 -3.33
CA LYS A 101 15.92 -8.42 -3.86
C LYS A 101 15.05 -9.57 -3.35
N PRO A 102 14.50 -10.42 -4.23
CA PRO A 102 13.69 -11.58 -3.82
C PRO A 102 14.46 -12.59 -2.97
N GLU A 103 15.78 -12.73 -3.20
CA GLU A 103 16.66 -13.59 -2.41
C GLU A 103 16.71 -13.13 -0.94
N ALA A 104 16.86 -11.81 -0.72
CA ALA A 104 16.88 -11.24 0.62
C ALA A 104 15.53 -11.43 1.33
N VAL A 105 14.41 -11.39 0.60
CA VAL A 105 13.08 -11.71 1.14
C VAL A 105 13.00 -13.17 1.60
N ARG A 106 13.57 -14.10 0.82
CA ARG A 106 13.61 -15.54 1.18
C ARG A 106 14.50 -15.78 2.39
N GLU A 107 15.67 -15.14 2.46
CA GLU A 107 16.58 -15.21 3.60
C GLU A 107 15.91 -14.73 4.90
N CYS A 108 15.09 -13.71 4.82
CA CYS A 108 14.25 -13.22 5.91
C CYS A 108 13.17 -14.22 6.37
N MET A 109 12.88 -15.25 5.60
CA MET A 109 11.73 -16.14 5.82
C MET A 109 10.41 -15.35 5.98
N ALA A 110 10.25 -14.31 5.19
CA ALA A 110 9.11 -13.39 5.29
C ALA A 110 7.79 -14.04 4.89
N ASP A 111 6.72 -13.63 5.56
CA ASP A 111 5.34 -13.92 5.20
C ASP A 111 4.72 -12.74 4.46
N ILE A 112 5.14 -11.52 4.80
CA ILE A 112 4.58 -10.28 4.27
C ILE A 112 5.73 -9.37 3.83
N VAL A 113 5.65 -8.86 2.61
CA VAL A 113 6.60 -7.90 2.06
C VAL A 113 5.93 -6.53 1.97
N HIS A 114 6.62 -5.48 2.43
CA HIS A 114 6.17 -4.09 2.33
C HIS A 114 7.14 -3.31 1.46
N ILE A 115 6.67 -2.83 0.31
CA ILE A 115 7.46 -2.18 -0.74
C ILE A 115 6.79 -0.91 -1.27
N SER A 116 7.63 -0.01 -1.81
CA SER A 116 7.20 1.19 -2.54
C SER A 116 7.67 1.12 -3.99
N PRO A 117 7.03 0.29 -4.85
CA PRO A 117 7.59 -0.09 -6.15
C PRO A 117 7.49 1.01 -7.21
N THR A 118 6.60 1.99 -7.03
CA THR A 118 6.38 3.07 -8.00
C THR A 118 7.41 4.18 -7.86
N HIS A 119 7.74 4.53 -6.63
CA HIS A 119 8.72 5.57 -6.30
C HIS A 119 9.31 5.31 -4.91
N HIS A 120 10.37 4.54 -4.86
CA HIS A 120 10.98 4.15 -3.59
C HIS A 120 11.64 5.33 -2.86
N TYR A 121 11.29 5.52 -1.59
CA TYR A 121 11.96 6.48 -0.71
C TYR A 121 13.01 5.75 0.17
N PRO A 122 14.28 6.23 0.26
CA PRO A 122 14.78 7.54 -0.24
C PRO A 122 15.50 7.48 -1.59
N THR A 123 15.56 6.33 -2.26
CA THR A 123 16.46 6.14 -3.42
C THR A 123 15.90 6.69 -4.73
N GLY A 124 14.58 6.89 -4.84
CA GLY A 124 13.93 7.29 -6.09
C GLY A 124 13.81 6.16 -7.12
N ILE A 125 14.18 4.93 -6.77
CA ILE A 125 14.09 3.78 -7.67
C ILE A 125 12.63 3.52 -8.03
N THR A 126 12.38 3.29 -9.31
CA THR A 126 11.13 2.70 -9.80
C THR A 126 11.39 1.23 -10.12
N MET A 127 10.72 0.33 -9.41
CA MET A 127 10.87 -1.11 -9.58
C MET A 127 10.40 -1.54 -10.98
N PRO A 128 11.24 -2.19 -11.79
CA PRO A 128 10.85 -2.66 -13.11
C PRO A 128 9.83 -3.80 -13.01
N VAL A 129 9.07 -3.99 -14.09
CA VAL A 129 8.00 -5.01 -14.16
C VAL A 129 8.54 -6.43 -13.92
N SER A 130 9.74 -6.73 -14.41
CA SER A 130 10.43 -8.02 -14.16
C SER A 130 10.54 -8.33 -12.66
N ARG A 131 11.05 -7.36 -11.88
CA ARG A 131 11.22 -7.51 -10.43
C ARG A 131 9.88 -7.65 -9.71
N ARG A 132 8.84 -6.96 -10.18
CA ARG A 132 7.48 -7.11 -9.64
C ARG A 132 6.96 -8.52 -9.83
N PHE A 133 7.16 -9.11 -11.01
CA PHE A 133 6.79 -10.52 -11.24
C PHE A 133 7.59 -11.50 -10.38
N GLU A 134 8.86 -11.24 -10.10
CA GLU A 134 9.65 -12.07 -9.19
C GLU A 134 9.08 -12.06 -7.76
N LEU A 135 8.65 -10.89 -7.27
CA LEU A 135 8.01 -10.76 -5.96
C LEU A 135 6.59 -11.35 -5.94
N LEU A 136 5.81 -11.20 -7.02
CA LEU A 136 4.52 -11.88 -7.16
C LEU A 136 4.70 -13.41 -7.19
N ALA A 137 5.70 -13.90 -7.93
CA ALA A 137 6.03 -15.33 -7.92
C ALA A 137 6.40 -15.83 -6.52
N TRP A 138 7.20 -15.05 -5.77
CA TRP A 138 7.50 -15.36 -4.37
C TRP A 138 6.22 -15.43 -3.51
N ALA A 139 5.29 -14.50 -3.67
CA ALA A 139 4.04 -14.50 -2.92
C ALA A 139 3.20 -15.73 -3.24
N ASN A 140 3.16 -16.15 -4.50
CA ASN A 140 2.39 -17.31 -4.97
C ASN A 140 3.01 -18.68 -4.59
N GLU A 141 4.26 -18.74 -4.09
CA GLU A 141 4.90 -19.99 -3.64
C GLU A 141 4.21 -20.61 -2.41
N LYS A 142 3.55 -19.80 -1.59
CA LYS A 142 2.86 -20.26 -0.36
C LYS A 142 1.55 -19.50 -0.16
N PRO A 143 0.50 -20.15 0.34
CA PRO A 143 -0.67 -19.46 0.84
C PRO A 143 -0.28 -18.55 2.01
N ASP A 144 -1.06 -17.55 2.30
CA ASP A 144 -0.85 -16.59 3.40
C ASP A 144 0.40 -15.71 3.29
N ARG A 145 1.01 -15.62 2.12
CA ARG A 145 1.97 -14.56 1.79
C ARG A 145 1.27 -13.37 1.16
N TYR A 146 1.69 -12.18 1.55
CA TYR A 146 1.09 -10.93 1.06
C TYR A 146 2.17 -9.91 0.69
N ILE A 147 1.82 -9.05 -0.26
CA ILE A 147 2.61 -7.87 -0.61
C ILE A 147 1.78 -6.63 -0.24
N ILE A 148 2.33 -5.78 0.61
CA ILE A 148 1.82 -4.44 0.88
C ILE A 148 2.51 -3.49 -0.07
N GLU A 149 1.76 -2.91 -1.00
CA GLU A 149 2.23 -1.91 -1.93
C GLU A 149 1.91 -0.51 -1.37
N ASP A 150 2.95 0.25 -1.02
CA ASP A 150 2.84 1.65 -0.61
C ASP A 150 3.04 2.57 -1.82
N ASP A 151 1.96 3.14 -2.32
CA ASP A 151 1.91 4.00 -3.50
C ASP A 151 1.43 5.40 -3.11
N TYR A 152 2.33 6.19 -2.56
CA TYR A 152 2.01 7.42 -1.82
C TYR A 152 1.96 8.70 -2.67
N ASP A 153 2.48 8.69 -3.91
CA ASP A 153 2.64 9.91 -4.71
C ASP A 153 2.36 9.75 -6.22
N SER A 154 1.73 8.68 -6.62
CA SER A 154 1.48 8.37 -8.03
C SER A 154 0.63 9.41 -8.77
N GLU A 155 -0.23 10.14 -8.06
CA GLU A 155 -1.05 11.22 -8.61
C GLU A 155 -0.24 12.48 -8.93
N PHE A 156 0.94 12.65 -8.37
CA PHE A 156 1.80 13.82 -8.60
C PHE A 156 2.73 13.68 -9.81
N ARG A 157 2.52 12.67 -10.65
CA ARG A 157 3.32 12.47 -11.84
C ARG A 157 3.00 13.51 -12.90
N MET A 158 3.96 14.38 -13.19
CA MET A 158 3.79 15.52 -14.10
C MET A 158 3.88 15.12 -15.59
N THR A 159 4.49 13.99 -15.91
CA THR A 159 4.72 13.54 -17.31
C THR A 159 4.72 12.01 -17.40
N GLY A 160 4.30 11.50 -18.56
CA GLY A 160 4.33 10.08 -18.88
C GLY A 160 3.07 9.30 -18.48
N LYS A 161 3.03 8.02 -18.84
CA LYS A 161 1.96 7.11 -18.45
C LYS A 161 2.09 6.73 -16.97
N THR A 162 0.98 6.42 -16.34
CA THR A 162 0.96 5.84 -14.99
C THR A 162 1.70 4.50 -14.98
N ILE A 163 2.46 4.27 -13.90
CA ILE A 163 3.12 2.98 -13.71
C ILE A 163 2.07 2.00 -13.18
N PRO A 164 1.92 0.81 -13.78
CA PRO A 164 1.01 -0.20 -13.26
C PRO A 164 1.33 -0.54 -11.79
N THR A 165 0.30 -0.79 -11.01
CA THR A 165 0.49 -1.30 -9.63
C THR A 165 0.78 -2.80 -9.64
N MET A 166 1.29 -3.34 -8.53
CA MET A 166 1.38 -4.79 -8.34
C MET A 166 0.01 -5.44 -8.52
N LYS A 167 -1.02 -4.82 -7.93
CA LYS A 167 -2.41 -5.29 -8.02
C LYS A 167 -2.98 -5.31 -9.44
N SER A 168 -2.54 -4.42 -10.34
CA SER A 168 -3.05 -4.37 -11.73
C SER A 168 -2.36 -5.37 -12.66
N ILE A 169 -1.24 -5.98 -12.24
CA ILE A 169 -0.48 -6.98 -13.01
C ILE A 169 -0.57 -8.39 -12.40
N ASP A 170 -1.20 -8.53 -11.24
CA ASP A 170 -1.51 -9.81 -10.56
C ASP A 170 -2.86 -10.42 -11.10
#